data_29d24e12b29eb881fd7cb3161a947c6e
#
_entry.id   29d24e12b29eb881fd7cb3161a947c6e
#
_cell.length_a   1.000
_cell.length_b   1.000
_cell.length_c   1.000
_cell.angle_alpha   90.00
_cell.angle_beta   90.00
_cell.angle_gamma   90.00
#
_symmetry.space_group_name_H-M   'P 1'
#
loop_
_entity.id
_entity.type
_entity.pdbx_description
1 polymer ?
#
loop_
_entity_poly.entity_id
_entity_poly.type
_entity_poly.pdbx_seq_one_letter_code
_entity_poly.pdbx_strand_id
1 'polypeptide(L)'
;MIAMARILITEDEESLRRFVARALRLDGHETFEAGDGAEGLERLDEGSYDLLLSDIRMPVMDGIELAHQASARFPEMKILLMTGYAEQRERADDLAAKIVDVVPKPFALPDIRKAVAMALAGATSRAA
;
A
#
# COMPACT_ATOMS: atom_id res chain seq x y z
N MET A 1 -13.48 16.34 6.82
CA MET A 1 -13.02 15.32 7.78
C MET A 1 -12.57 14.06 7.05
N ILE A 2 -11.38 13.59 7.36
CA ILE A 2 -10.87 12.35 6.75
C ILE A 2 -11.45 11.17 7.53
N ALA A 3 -12.11 10.26 6.81
CA ALA A 3 -12.67 9.07 7.44
C ALA A 3 -11.53 8.18 7.94
N MET A 4 -11.68 7.64 9.15
CA MET A 4 -10.74 6.67 9.68
C MET A 4 -10.81 5.37 8.87
N ALA A 5 -9.66 4.89 8.45
CA ALA A 5 -9.57 3.68 7.65
C ALA A 5 -8.68 2.64 8.32
N ARG A 6 -8.88 1.39 7.96
CA ARG A 6 -8.02 0.28 8.37
C ARG A 6 -7.01 0.04 7.26
N ILE A 7 -5.74 0.19 7.56
CA ILE A 7 -4.66 0.16 6.57
C ILE A 7 -3.65 -0.91 6.95
N LEU A 8 -3.37 -1.82 6.02
CA LEU A 8 -2.28 -2.79 6.17
C LEU A 8 -1.06 -2.25 5.43
N ILE A 9 0.07 -2.20 6.11
CA ILE A 9 1.33 -1.73 5.55
C ILE A 9 2.28 -2.92 5.45
N THR A 10 2.73 -3.24 4.25
CA THR A 10 3.70 -4.31 4.03
C THR A 10 5.00 -3.70 3.53
N GLU A 11 6.07 -3.89 4.29
CA GLU A 11 7.38 -3.34 4.03
C GLU A 11 8.40 -4.14 4.83
N ASP A 12 9.44 -4.65 4.18
CA ASP A 12 10.43 -5.47 4.86
C ASP A 12 11.43 -4.66 5.70
N GLU A 13 11.61 -3.38 5.40
CA GLU A 13 12.44 -2.52 6.25
C GLU A 13 11.62 -2.02 7.43
N GLU A 14 11.90 -2.55 8.60
CA GLU A 14 11.13 -2.29 9.81
C GLU A 14 11.03 -0.80 10.15
N SER A 15 12.14 -0.07 10.07
CA SER A 15 12.13 1.35 10.43
C SER A 15 11.26 2.17 9.49
N LEU A 16 11.30 1.90 8.21
CA LEU A 16 10.45 2.59 7.24
C LEU A 16 8.98 2.22 7.45
N ARG A 17 8.70 0.93 7.67
CA ARG A 17 7.34 0.45 7.93
C ARG A 17 6.72 1.15 9.13
N ARG A 18 7.46 1.22 10.23
CA ARG A 18 7.01 1.90 11.46
C ARG A 18 6.83 3.39 11.27
N PHE A 19 7.72 4.01 10.51
CA PHE A 19 7.65 5.43 10.20
C PHE A 19 6.36 5.76 9.44
N VAL A 20 6.06 4.98 8.42
CA VAL A 20 4.83 5.16 7.63
C VAL A 20 3.59 4.89 8.50
N ALA A 21 3.61 3.80 9.27
CA ALA A 21 2.48 3.47 10.15
C ALA A 21 2.19 4.60 11.13
N ARG A 22 3.24 5.18 11.72
CA ARG A 22 3.09 6.27 12.67
C ARG A 22 2.49 7.51 12.01
N ALA A 23 2.93 7.83 10.80
CA ALA A 23 2.40 8.98 10.07
C ALA A 23 0.90 8.81 9.80
N LEU A 24 0.49 7.62 9.40
CA LEU A 24 -0.92 7.36 9.10
C LEU A 24 -1.78 7.35 10.35
N ARG A 25 -1.24 6.89 11.47
CA ARG A 25 -1.97 6.98 12.75
C ARG A 25 -2.20 8.43 13.16
N LEU A 26 -1.27 9.33 12.85
CA LEU A 26 -1.46 10.75 13.13
C LEU A 26 -2.64 11.33 12.34
N ASP A 27 -2.97 10.73 11.19
CA ASP A 27 -4.14 11.13 10.41
C ASP A 27 -5.43 10.44 10.88
N GLY A 28 -5.36 9.65 11.94
CA GLY A 28 -6.53 9.00 12.52
C GLY A 28 -6.80 7.60 12.02
N HIS A 29 -5.92 7.04 11.18
CA HIS A 29 -6.13 5.68 10.66
C HIS A 29 -5.68 4.62 11.66
N GLU A 30 -6.30 3.45 11.55
CA GLU A 30 -5.88 2.25 12.27
C GLU A 30 -4.90 1.50 11.36
N THR A 31 -3.70 1.24 11.86
CA THR A 31 -2.64 0.66 11.04
C THR A 31 -2.22 -0.72 11.53
N PHE A 32 -1.90 -1.59 10.58
CA PHE A 32 -1.43 -2.94 10.81
C PHE A 32 -0.19 -3.15 9.97
N GLU A 33 0.74 -3.98 10.41
CA GLU A 33 2.05 -4.11 9.77
C GLU A 33 2.36 -5.56 9.42
N ALA A 34 3.04 -5.76 8.31
CA ALA A 34 3.58 -7.03 7.89
C ALA A 34 4.95 -6.81 7.25
N GLY A 35 5.86 -7.76 7.45
CA GLY A 35 7.25 -7.63 7.00
C GLY A 35 7.54 -8.17 5.61
N ASP A 36 6.60 -8.87 4.99
CA ASP A 36 6.71 -9.36 3.62
C ASP A 36 5.33 -9.64 3.04
N GLY A 37 5.30 -10.01 1.76
CA GLY A 37 4.03 -10.23 1.07
C GLY A 37 3.26 -11.45 1.57
N ALA A 38 3.95 -12.51 1.99
CA ALA A 38 3.28 -13.70 2.51
C ALA A 38 2.58 -13.40 3.84
N GLU A 39 3.26 -12.72 4.74
CA GLU A 39 2.66 -12.27 6.01
C GLU A 39 1.51 -11.30 5.73
N GLY A 40 1.68 -10.41 4.76
CA GLY A 40 0.63 -9.48 4.34
C GLY A 40 -0.61 -10.19 3.90
N LEU A 41 -0.48 -11.24 3.09
CA LEU A 41 -1.61 -12.02 2.62
C LEU A 41 -2.33 -12.73 3.77
N GLU A 42 -1.58 -13.28 4.73
CA GLU A 42 -2.15 -13.88 5.94
C GLU A 42 -2.98 -12.86 6.72
N ARG A 43 -2.45 -11.64 6.89
CA ARG A 43 -3.16 -10.58 7.58
C ARG A 43 -4.45 -10.21 6.86
N LEU A 44 -4.41 -10.13 5.54
CA LEU A 44 -5.60 -9.82 4.75
C LEU A 44 -6.69 -10.87 4.92
N ASP A 45 -6.31 -12.14 5.03
CA ASP A 45 -7.28 -13.23 5.22
C ASP A 45 -7.88 -13.22 6.63
N GLU A 46 -7.21 -12.63 7.61
CA GLU A 46 -7.65 -12.62 9.00
C GLU A 46 -8.52 -11.43 9.39
N GLY A 47 -8.55 -10.39 8.56
CA GLY A 47 -9.26 -9.18 8.90
C GLY A 47 -9.88 -8.51 7.69
N SER A 48 -10.39 -7.30 7.88
CA SER A 48 -10.88 -6.51 6.77
C SER A 48 -10.15 -5.17 6.76
N TYR A 49 -9.77 -4.71 5.56
CA TYR A 49 -8.97 -3.51 5.38
C TYR A 49 -9.54 -2.66 4.28
N ASP A 50 -9.38 -1.35 4.41
CA ASP A 50 -9.80 -0.39 3.41
C ASP A 50 -8.72 -0.14 2.38
N LEU A 51 -7.44 -0.26 2.81
CA LEU A 51 -6.29 0.02 1.97
C LEU A 51 -5.14 -0.94 2.29
N LEU A 52 -4.49 -1.43 1.25
CA LEU A 52 -3.20 -2.10 1.32
C LEU A 52 -2.14 -1.12 0.78
N LEU A 53 -1.16 -0.78 1.62
CA LEU A 53 -0.01 0.01 1.22
C LEU A 53 1.21 -0.90 1.27
N SER A 54 1.80 -1.21 0.12
CA SER A 54 2.86 -2.22 0.04
C SER A 54 4.06 -1.75 -0.75
N ASP A 55 5.25 -2.06 -0.23
CA ASP A 55 6.45 -1.99 -1.04
C ASP A 55 6.40 -3.08 -2.10
N ILE A 56 7.06 -2.87 -3.23
CA ILE A 56 7.13 -3.87 -4.30
C ILE A 56 8.22 -4.89 -3.98
N ARG A 57 9.41 -4.43 -3.63
CA ARG A 57 10.55 -5.32 -3.42
C ARG A 57 10.62 -5.83 -1.98
N MET A 58 10.18 -7.07 -1.79
CA MET A 58 10.17 -7.73 -0.48
C MET A 58 10.58 -9.19 -0.65
N PRO A 59 11.15 -9.82 0.40
CA PRO A 59 11.44 -11.24 0.34
C PRO A 59 10.17 -12.08 0.38
N VAL A 60 10.27 -13.34 0.03
CA VAL A 60 9.22 -14.37 0.06
C VAL A 60 8.15 -14.12 -1.00
N MET A 61 7.42 -13.03 -0.91
CA MET A 61 6.43 -12.64 -1.90
C MET A 61 6.53 -11.13 -2.09
N ASP A 62 6.77 -10.67 -3.31
CA ASP A 62 6.88 -9.23 -3.57
C ASP A 62 5.50 -8.56 -3.65
N GLY A 63 5.51 -7.22 -3.68
CA GLY A 63 4.28 -6.44 -3.68
C GLY A 63 3.44 -6.59 -4.94
N ILE A 64 4.03 -6.95 -6.07
CA ILE A 64 3.29 -7.19 -7.31
C ILE A 64 2.43 -8.45 -7.17
N GLU A 65 3.04 -9.54 -6.68
CA GLU A 65 2.30 -10.78 -6.45
C GLU A 65 1.23 -10.59 -5.36
N LEU A 66 1.59 -9.88 -4.30
CA LEU A 66 0.62 -9.57 -3.24
C LEU A 66 -0.56 -8.78 -3.80
N ALA A 67 -0.31 -7.79 -4.64
CA ALA A 67 -1.37 -6.97 -5.24
C ALA A 67 -2.27 -7.82 -6.15
N HIS A 68 -1.70 -8.74 -6.93
CA HIS A 68 -2.49 -9.65 -7.75
C HIS A 68 -3.45 -10.48 -6.90
N GLN A 69 -2.93 -11.12 -5.86
CA GLN A 69 -3.75 -11.96 -5.00
C GLN A 69 -4.77 -11.16 -4.20
N ALA A 70 -4.35 -10.00 -3.69
CA ALA A 70 -5.22 -9.16 -2.90
C ALA A 70 -6.39 -8.61 -3.75
N SER A 71 -6.12 -8.17 -4.97
CA SER A 71 -7.17 -7.63 -5.84
C SER A 71 -8.19 -8.69 -6.23
N ALA A 72 -7.76 -9.95 -6.38
CA ALA A 72 -8.66 -11.05 -6.70
C ALA A 72 -9.55 -11.42 -5.51
N ARG A 73 -9.01 -11.39 -4.30
CA ARG A 73 -9.74 -11.79 -3.09
C ARG A 73 -10.56 -10.66 -2.47
N PHE A 74 -10.08 -9.44 -2.59
CA PHE A 74 -10.68 -8.27 -1.94
C PHE A 74 -10.85 -7.13 -2.96
N PRO A 75 -11.76 -7.27 -3.92
CA PRO A 75 -11.86 -6.31 -5.03
C PRO A 75 -12.26 -4.89 -4.61
N GLU A 76 -12.85 -4.73 -3.43
CA GLU A 76 -13.24 -3.41 -2.93
C GLU A 76 -12.11 -2.68 -2.21
N MET A 77 -11.04 -3.41 -1.84
CA MET A 77 -9.92 -2.81 -1.13
C MET A 77 -9.05 -1.99 -2.09
N LYS A 78 -8.65 -0.80 -1.66
CA LYS A 78 -7.72 0.02 -2.43
C LYS A 78 -6.30 -0.50 -2.26
N ILE A 79 -5.50 -0.47 -3.31
CA ILE A 79 -4.11 -0.91 -3.28
C ILE A 79 -3.22 0.21 -3.76
N LEU A 80 -2.23 0.56 -2.94
CA LEU A 80 -1.26 1.60 -3.21
C LEU A 80 0.13 0.98 -3.08
N LEU A 81 0.96 1.10 -4.10
CA LEU A 81 2.31 0.52 -4.08
C LEU A 81 3.37 1.59 -3.90
N MET A 82 4.50 1.19 -3.31
CA MET A 82 5.69 2.03 -3.13
C MET A 82 6.84 1.39 -3.90
N THR A 83 7.64 2.19 -4.61
CA THR A 83 8.77 1.65 -5.35
C THR A 83 9.94 2.61 -5.42
N GLY A 84 11.16 2.09 -5.33
CA GLY A 84 12.39 2.85 -5.53
C GLY A 84 13.10 2.56 -6.85
N TYR A 85 12.55 1.67 -7.68
CA TYR A 85 13.24 1.16 -8.86
C TYR A 85 12.36 1.28 -10.10
N ALA A 86 12.94 1.76 -11.21
CA ALA A 86 12.22 1.98 -12.45
C ALA A 86 11.60 0.70 -13.02
N GLU A 87 12.34 -0.40 -13.01
CA GLU A 87 11.84 -1.68 -13.53
C GLU A 87 10.67 -2.23 -12.73
N GLN A 88 10.63 -1.95 -11.43
CA GLN A 88 9.49 -2.33 -10.61
C GLN A 88 8.28 -1.49 -10.92
N ARG A 89 8.50 -0.22 -11.28
CA ARG A 89 7.41 0.66 -11.68
C ARG A 89 6.77 0.16 -12.98
N GLU A 90 7.57 -0.33 -13.93
CA GLU A 90 7.04 -0.92 -15.16
C GLU A 90 6.18 -2.15 -14.85
N ARG A 91 6.62 -3.01 -13.93
CA ARG A 91 5.83 -4.16 -13.49
C ARG A 91 4.52 -3.75 -12.86
N ALA A 92 4.52 -2.66 -12.09
CA ALA A 92 3.32 -2.13 -11.47
C ALA A 92 2.34 -1.59 -12.52
N ASP A 93 2.82 -1.07 -13.63
CA ASP A 93 1.97 -0.56 -14.71
C ASP A 93 1.09 -1.67 -15.31
N ASP A 94 1.55 -2.92 -15.30
CA ASP A 94 0.74 -4.06 -15.73
C ASP A 94 -0.46 -4.30 -14.82
N LEU A 95 -0.43 -3.73 -13.60
CA LEU A 95 -1.50 -3.82 -12.62
C LEU A 95 -2.37 -2.57 -12.57
N ALA A 96 -2.22 -1.66 -13.52
CA ALA A 96 -2.86 -0.34 -13.46
C ALA A 96 -4.37 -0.38 -13.21
N ALA A 97 -5.06 -1.43 -13.66
CA ALA A 97 -6.50 -1.60 -13.43
C ALA A 97 -6.83 -2.10 -12.01
N LYS A 98 -5.83 -2.58 -11.25
CA LYS A 98 -6.01 -3.22 -9.95
C LYS A 98 -5.51 -2.38 -8.78
N ILE A 99 -4.65 -1.41 -9.05
CA ILE A 99 -4.06 -0.55 -8.04
C ILE A 99 -4.49 0.89 -8.24
N VAL A 100 -4.50 1.66 -7.17
CA VAL A 100 -4.85 3.08 -7.25
C VAL A 100 -3.69 3.89 -7.79
N ASP A 101 -2.48 3.68 -7.28
CA ASP A 101 -1.32 4.47 -7.67
C ASP A 101 -0.04 3.78 -7.22
N VAL A 102 1.09 4.36 -7.64
CA VAL A 102 2.44 3.96 -7.22
C VAL A 102 3.15 5.19 -6.68
N VAL A 103 3.66 5.11 -5.45
CA VAL A 103 4.39 6.20 -4.81
C VAL A 103 5.89 5.95 -4.95
N PRO A 104 6.64 6.86 -5.58
CA PRO A 104 8.08 6.67 -5.71
C PRO A 104 8.82 6.90 -4.39
N LYS A 105 9.84 6.10 -4.13
CA LYS A 105 10.78 6.31 -3.03
C LYS A 105 12.01 7.08 -3.55
N PRO A 106 12.66 7.89 -2.75
CA PRO A 106 12.28 8.28 -1.40
C PRO A 106 11.11 9.26 -1.41
N PHE A 107 10.29 9.21 -0.37
CA PHE A 107 9.18 10.14 -0.21
C PHE A 107 9.26 10.83 1.15
N ALA A 108 8.68 12.02 1.24
CA ALA A 108 8.51 12.70 2.51
C ALA A 108 7.15 12.30 3.12
N LEU A 109 6.99 12.49 4.44
CA LEU A 109 5.72 12.19 5.11
C LEU A 109 4.51 12.81 4.43
N PRO A 110 4.54 14.10 4.03
CA PRO A 110 3.39 14.68 3.35
C PRO A 110 3.01 13.95 2.07
N ASP A 111 3.98 13.40 1.35
CA ASP A 111 3.74 12.69 0.10
C ASP A 111 2.93 11.41 0.33
N ILE A 112 3.35 10.60 1.31
CA ILE A 112 2.67 9.34 1.59
C ILE A 112 1.29 9.58 2.22
N ARG A 113 1.19 10.55 3.09
CA ARG A 113 -0.09 10.92 3.71
C ARG A 113 -1.09 11.38 2.66
N LYS A 114 -0.64 12.21 1.72
CA LYS A 114 -1.48 12.70 0.63
C LYS A 114 -1.91 11.55 -0.29
N ALA A 115 -0.98 10.67 -0.66
CA ALA A 115 -1.27 9.54 -1.54
C ALA A 115 -2.34 8.63 -0.91
N VAL A 116 -2.22 8.36 0.38
CA VAL A 116 -3.21 7.54 1.10
C VAL A 116 -4.56 8.24 1.15
N ALA A 117 -4.59 9.54 1.46
CA ALA A 117 -5.84 10.30 1.52
C ALA A 117 -6.55 10.31 0.16
N MET A 118 -5.80 10.50 -0.92
CA MET A 118 -6.35 10.48 -2.28
C MET A 118 -6.86 9.09 -2.66
N ALA A 119 -6.14 8.04 -2.29
CA ALA A 119 -6.57 6.66 -2.57
C ALA A 119 -7.88 6.34 -1.86
N LEU A 120 -8.01 6.72 -0.60
CA LEU A 120 -9.22 6.49 0.18
C LEU A 120 -10.40 7.31 -0.34
N ALA A 121 -10.13 8.48 -0.90
CA ALA A 121 -11.17 9.31 -1.49
C ALA A 121 -11.57 8.87 -2.90
N GLY A 122 -10.91 7.84 -3.45
CA GLY A 122 -11.16 7.37 -4.80
C GLY A 122 -10.44 8.15 -5.89
N ALA A 123 -9.54 9.08 -5.52
CA ALA A 123 -8.75 9.84 -6.48
C ALA A 123 -7.37 9.21 -6.65
N THR A 124 -6.70 9.54 -7.76
CA THR A 124 -5.36 9.04 -8.02
C THR A 124 -4.56 10.05 -8.84
N SER A 125 -3.25 10.16 -8.57
CA SER A 125 -2.36 11.00 -9.35
C SER A 125 -2.10 10.43 -10.75
N ARG A 126 -2.51 9.20 -11.01
CA ARG A 126 -2.37 8.54 -12.32
C ARG A 126 -3.53 8.82 -13.24
N ALA A 127 -4.58 9.44 -12.76
CA ALA A 127 -5.71 9.82 -13.60
C ALA A 127 -5.24 10.77 -14.69
N ALA A 128 -5.47 10.41 -15.91
CA ALA A 128 -5.08 11.21 -17.05
C ALA A 128 -6.05 12.35 -17.27
#